data_c31ccfee2f18623fdf9bbc9332387b32
#
_entry.id   c31ccfee2f18623fdf9bbc9332387b32
#
_cell.length_a   1.000
_cell.length_b   1.000
_cell.length_c   1.000
_cell.angle_alpha   90.00
_cell.angle_beta   90.00
_cell.angle_gamma   90.00
#
_symmetry.space_group_name_H-M   'P 1'
#
loop_
_entity.id
_entity.type
_entity.pdbx_description
1 polymer ?
#
loop_
_entity_poly.entity_id
_entity_poly.type
_entity_poly.pdbx_seq_one_letter_code
_entity_poly.pdbx_strand_id
1 'polypeptide(L)'
;VIWVAEGHSKTLDEKEDPYGLDGFWPCPKPLYATQSTDTLVPVPDYALYQDQADELDKLTNRIHMLVEAVKVVGVYDSSQPGIQRMLNEGVNNTLIPVDNWAAFGEKGGLKGTVDFMPLDSVLMALRECYVARDQAKQVIYEVTGLSDIIRGASVASETATAQQIKSQYASLRLKSLQI
;
A
#
# COMPACT_ATOMS: atom_id res chain seq x y z
N VAL A 1 12.87 46.72 16.84
CA VAL A 1 13.86 45.66 16.57
C VAL A 1 15.11 45.96 17.36
N ILE A 2 15.53 45.02 18.19
CA ILE A 2 16.70 45.16 19.06
C ILE A 2 17.77 44.18 18.60
N TRP A 3 18.97 44.70 18.40
CA TRP A 3 20.13 43.90 18.02
C TRP A 3 20.99 43.63 19.26
N VAL A 4 21.18 42.33 19.55
CA VAL A 4 21.99 41.87 20.68
C VAL A 4 23.06 40.91 20.19
N ALA A 5 24.21 40.90 20.83
CA ALA A 5 25.27 39.91 20.56
C ALA A 5 25.47 39.05 21.80
N GLU A 6 25.70 37.78 21.58
CA GLU A 6 26.02 36.83 22.65
C GLU A 6 27.28 37.27 23.40
N GLY A 7 27.22 37.28 24.72
CA GLY A 7 28.34 37.77 25.58
C GLY A 7 28.42 39.27 25.77
N HIS A 8 27.52 40.09 25.21
CA HIS A 8 27.45 41.53 25.44
C HIS A 8 26.23 41.90 26.27
N SER A 9 26.45 42.71 27.32
CA SER A 9 25.39 43.14 28.23
C SER A 9 24.61 44.35 27.73
N LYS A 10 25.01 44.97 26.64
CA LYS A 10 24.35 46.16 26.06
C LYS A 10 23.78 45.82 24.69
N THR A 11 22.63 46.36 24.37
CA THR A 11 22.04 46.34 23.02
C THR A 11 22.98 47.03 22.03
N LEU A 12 23.20 46.42 20.89
CA LEU A 12 24.07 46.98 19.83
C LEU A 12 23.34 48.07 19.05
N ASP A 13 22.07 47.91 18.80
CA ASP A 13 21.23 48.88 18.10
C ASP A 13 19.76 48.66 18.47
N GLU A 14 18.99 49.70 18.46
CA GLU A 14 17.54 49.70 18.73
C GLU A 14 16.85 50.56 17.66
N LYS A 15 15.99 49.99 16.90
CA LYS A 15 15.20 50.66 15.85
C LYS A 15 13.73 50.38 16.02
N GLU A 16 12.90 51.34 15.69
CA GLU A 16 11.48 51.09 15.52
C GLU A 16 11.22 50.00 14.50
N ASP A 17 10.07 49.33 14.58
CA ASP A 17 9.72 48.29 13.64
C ASP A 17 9.64 48.87 12.21
N PRO A 18 10.57 48.49 11.30
CA PRO A 18 10.59 49.01 9.94
C PRO A 18 9.40 48.53 9.08
N TYR A 19 8.68 47.51 9.51
CA TYR A 19 7.58 46.93 8.78
C TYR A 19 6.20 47.35 9.28
N GLY A 20 6.11 47.97 10.47
CA GLY A 20 4.84 48.43 11.05
C GLY A 20 3.79 47.31 11.19
N LEU A 21 4.21 46.11 11.55
CA LEU A 21 3.33 44.95 11.64
C LEU A 21 2.47 44.97 12.90
N ASP A 22 1.20 44.63 12.77
CA ASP A 22 0.25 44.48 13.88
C ASP A 22 0.54 43.22 14.70
N GLY A 23 1.73 43.09 15.25
CA GLY A 23 2.09 41.94 16.06
C GLY A 23 3.56 41.87 16.43
N PHE A 24 3.88 40.93 17.32
CA PHE A 24 5.24 40.79 17.83
C PHE A 24 6.20 40.15 16.76
N TRP A 25 5.67 39.34 15.89
CA TRP A 25 6.49 38.57 14.94
C TRP A 25 6.60 39.28 13.58
N PRO A 26 7.82 39.41 13.02
CA PRO A 26 8.03 40.05 11.71
C PRO A 26 7.62 39.15 10.51
N CYS A 27 6.92 38.08 10.75
CA CYS A 27 6.43 37.17 9.75
C CYS A 27 4.98 36.76 10.06
N PRO A 28 4.20 36.37 9.06
CA PRO A 28 2.88 35.83 9.28
C PRO A 28 2.94 34.59 10.18
N LYS A 29 1.87 34.38 10.98
CA LYS A 29 1.76 33.19 11.82
C LYS A 29 1.87 31.93 10.94
N PRO A 30 2.75 30.97 11.26
CA PRO A 30 2.84 29.74 10.52
C PRO A 30 1.53 28.96 10.56
N LEU A 31 1.17 28.38 9.44
CA LEU A 31 0.05 27.45 9.36
C LEU A 31 0.55 26.05 9.70
N TYR A 32 -0.09 25.42 10.66
CA TYR A 32 0.20 24.04 11.07
C TYR A 32 -1.02 23.17 10.80
N ALA A 33 -0.83 22.04 10.13
CA ALA A 33 -1.88 21.05 9.94
C ALA A 33 -2.19 20.31 11.25
N THR A 34 -1.15 20.04 12.05
CA THR A 34 -1.24 19.40 13.36
C THR A 34 -0.44 20.20 14.38
N GLN A 35 -1.03 20.43 15.56
CA GLN A 35 -0.36 21.11 16.66
C GLN A 35 -0.28 20.15 17.85
N SER A 36 0.87 20.12 18.51
CA SER A 36 1.07 19.46 19.80
C SER A 36 1.00 20.48 20.93
N THR A 37 0.51 20.08 22.08
CA THR A 37 0.51 20.90 23.29
C THR A 37 1.91 21.01 23.92
N ASP A 38 2.81 20.08 23.59
CA ASP A 38 4.10 19.93 24.26
C ASP A 38 5.25 20.64 23.53
N THR A 39 5.13 20.85 22.23
CA THR A 39 6.20 21.47 21.43
C THR A 39 5.66 22.46 20.40
N LEU A 40 6.48 23.46 20.06
CA LEU A 40 6.20 24.40 18.96
C LEU A 40 6.44 23.78 17.59
N VAL A 41 7.10 22.62 17.53
CA VAL A 41 7.35 21.91 16.29
C VAL A 41 6.15 21.03 15.97
N PRO A 42 5.48 21.23 14.82
CA PRO A 42 4.33 20.43 14.46
C PRO A 42 4.73 18.98 14.20
N VAL A 43 3.86 18.05 14.62
CA VAL A 43 4.03 16.63 14.29
C VAL A 43 3.41 16.41 12.91
N PRO A 44 4.15 15.91 11.94
CA PRO A 44 3.59 15.63 10.61
C PRO A 44 2.59 14.47 10.70
N ASP A 45 1.50 14.55 9.93
CA ASP A 45 0.49 13.49 9.87
C ASP A 45 1.10 12.13 9.50
N TYR A 46 2.17 12.13 8.72
CA TYR A 46 2.91 10.91 8.36
C TYR A 46 3.38 10.11 9.58
N ALA A 47 3.79 10.77 10.66
CA ALA A 47 4.23 10.11 11.89
C ALA A 47 3.14 9.25 12.53
N LEU A 48 1.85 9.53 12.23
CA LEU A 48 0.72 8.78 12.77
C LEU A 48 0.51 7.42 12.08
N TYR A 49 0.90 7.30 10.81
CA TYR A 49 0.66 6.10 10.01
C TYR A 49 1.91 5.52 9.34
N GLN A 50 3.10 6.00 9.73
CA GLN A 50 4.38 5.59 9.15
C GLN A 50 4.59 4.09 9.24
N ASP A 51 4.35 3.49 10.41
CA ASP A 51 4.56 2.05 10.62
C ASP A 51 3.65 1.21 9.70
N GLN A 52 2.41 1.63 9.53
CA GLN A 52 1.43 0.98 8.65
C GLN A 52 1.79 1.16 7.17
N ALA A 53 2.34 2.32 6.81
CA ALA A 53 2.82 2.57 5.44
C ALA A 53 4.03 1.68 5.11
N ASP A 54 4.97 1.53 6.05
CA ASP A 54 6.13 0.63 5.91
C ASP A 54 5.71 -0.84 5.81
N GLU A 55 4.70 -1.25 6.59
CA GLU A 55 4.12 -2.59 6.52
C GLU A 55 3.46 -2.83 5.16
N LEU A 56 2.68 -1.86 4.67
CA LEU A 56 2.03 -1.92 3.36
C LEU A 56 3.04 -2.07 2.23
N ASP A 57 4.16 -1.34 2.29
CA ASP A 57 5.23 -1.44 1.31
C ASP A 57 5.90 -2.82 1.34
N LYS A 58 6.23 -3.33 2.52
CA LYS A 58 6.78 -4.69 2.70
C LYS A 58 5.86 -5.78 2.16
N LEU A 59 4.55 -5.67 2.42
CA LEU A 59 3.55 -6.61 1.91
C LEU A 59 3.42 -6.54 0.39
N THR A 60 3.45 -5.33 -0.18
CA THR A 60 3.39 -5.12 -1.63
C THR A 60 4.60 -5.73 -2.32
N ASN A 61 5.80 -5.51 -1.79
CA ASN A 61 7.03 -6.10 -2.31
C ASN A 61 7.01 -7.64 -2.20
N ARG A 62 6.52 -8.18 -1.07
CA ARG A 62 6.36 -9.64 -0.90
C ARG A 62 5.38 -10.24 -1.91
N ILE A 63 4.24 -9.58 -2.14
CA ILE A 63 3.27 -10.00 -3.17
C ILE A 63 3.94 -10.04 -4.54
N HIS A 64 4.70 -9.00 -4.90
CA HIS A 64 5.40 -8.96 -6.17
C HIS A 64 6.37 -10.15 -6.32
N MET A 65 7.19 -10.42 -5.32
CA MET A 65 8.11 -11.56 -5.32
C MET A 65 7.39 -12.91 -5.41
N LEU A 66 6.26 -13.07 -4.69
CA LEU A 66 5.46 -14.30 -4.76
C LEU A 66 4.81 -14.49 -6.13
N VAL A 67 4.31 -13.42 -6.74
CA VAL A 67 3.75 -13.46 -8.10
C VAL A 67 4.81 -13.86 -9.11
N GLU A 68 6.03 -13.36 -8.99
CA GLU A 68 7.14 -13.75 -9.85
C GLU A 68 7.60 -15.21 -9.62
N ALA A 69 7.44 -15.71 -8.39
CA ALA A 69 7.77 -17.08 -8.03
C ALA A 69 6.71 -18.10 -8.54
N VAL A 70 5.48 -17.66 -8.79
CA VAL A 70 4.41 -18.50 -9.33
C VAL A 70 4.68 -18.75 -10.82
N LYS A 71 5.54 -19.72 -11.09
CA LYS A 71 5.83 -20.19 -12.44
C LYS A 71 5.37 -21.64 -12.58
N VAL A 72 4.65 -21.92 -13.64
CA VAL A 72 4.29 -23.30 -13.98
C VAL A 72 5.54 -23.97 -14.56
N VAL A 73 6.32 -24.58 -13.68
CA VAL A 73 7.54 -25.32 -14.02
C VAL A 73 7.36 -26.75 -13.52
N GLY A 74 7.75 -27.70 -14.32
CA GLY A 74 7.68 -29.12 -13.99
C GLY A 74 8.78 -29.88 -14.67
N VAL A 75 8.87 -31.14 -14.31
CA VAL A 75 9.72 -32.14 -14.96
C VAL A 75 8.86 -33.13 -15.73
N TYR A 76 9.34 -33.62 -16.82
CA TYR A 76 8.65 -34.62 -17.62
C TYR A 76 9.57 -35.78 -17.97
N ASP A 77 8.97 -36.94 -18.24
CA ASP A 77 9.72 -38.10 -18.69
C ASP A 77 10.18 -37.88 -20.14
N SER A 78 11.49 -37.70 -20.34
CA SER A 78 12.11 -37.44 -21.63
C SER A 78 11.93 -38.60 -22.65
N SER A 79 11.52 -39.78 -22.19
CA SER A 79 11.17 -40.91 -23.09
C SER A 79 9.88 -40.66 -23.88
N GLN A 80 9.14 -39.58 -23.57
CA GLN A 80 7.85 -39.26 -24.20
C GLN A 80 7.93 -37.89 -24.94
N PRO A 81 8.40 -37.84 -26.18
CA PRO A 81 8.63 -36.60 -26.93
C PRO A 81 7.33 -35.80 -27.18
N GLY A 82 6.17 -36.46 -27.18
CA GLY A 82 4.88 -35.80 -27.32
C GLY A 82 4.55 -34.81 -26.18
N ILE A 83 5.06 -35.06 -24.98
CA ILE A 83 4.84 -34.17 -23.82
C ILE A 83 5.64 -32.87 -23.96
N GLN A 84 6.89 -32.96 -24.42
CA GLN A 84 7.71 -31.76 -24.67
C GLN A 84 7.05 -30.87 -25.73
N ARG A 85 6.50 -31.47 -26.80
CA ARG A 85 5.78 -30.71 -27.82
C ARG A 85 4.51 -30.05 -27.26
N MET A 86 3.77 -30.77 -26.41
CA MET A 86 2.58 -30.22 -25.75
C MET A 86 2.92 -28.98 -24.92
N LEU A 87 4.01 -28.98 -24.17
CA LEU A 87 4.41 -27.85 -23.32
C LEU A 87 5.00 -26.69 -24.11
N ASN A 88 5.74 -26.97 -25.20
CA ASN A 88 6.41 -25.95 -26.00
C ASN A 88 5.52 -25.34 -27.10
N GLU A 89 4.71 -26.17 -27.72
CA GLU A 89 3.91 -25.84 -28.93
C GLU A 89 2.41 -25.73 -28.62
N GLY A 90 2.00 -25.91 -27.34
CA GLY A 90 0.62 -26.01 -26.92
C GLY A 90 -0.25 -24.86 -27.44
N VAL A 91 -0.96 -25.12 -28.54
CA VAL A 91 -1.98 -24.24 -29.10
C VAL A 91 -3.34 -24.68 -28.56
N ASN A 92 -4.19 -23.75 -28.19
CA ASN A 92 -5.53 -24.05 -27.71
C ASN A 92 -6.30 -24.92 -28.71
N ASN A 93 -6.99 -25.95 -28.20
CA ASN A 93 -7.78 -26.91 -28.96
C ASN A 93 -6.99 -27.86 -29.92
N THR A 94 -5.71 -28.06 -29.67
CA THR A 94 -4.89 -28.98 -30.45
C THR A 94 -4.61 -30.23 -29.65
N LEU A 95 -4.87 -31.41 -30.26
CA LEU A 95 -4.49 -32.71 -29.72
C LEU A 95 -3.12 -33.11 -30.26
N ILE A 96 -2.21 -33.47 -29.37
CA ILE A 96 -0.85 -33.88 -29.73
C ILE A 96 -0.77 -35.38 -29.70
N PRO A 97 -0.36 -36.05 -30.80
CA PRO A 97 -0.28 -37.49 -30.88
C PRO A 97 0.84 -38.03 -29.98
N VAL A 98 0.55 -39.14 -29.29
CA VAL A 98 1.49 -39.91 -28.49
C VAL A 98 1.78 -41.22 -29.23
N ASP A 99 3.03 -41.46 -29.58
CA ASP A 99 3.44 -42.59 -30.43
C ASP A 99 3.24 -43.95 -29.74
N ASN A 100 3.39 -44.01 -28.43
CA ASN A 100 3.20 -45.23 -27.65
C ASN A 100 2.14 -45.06 -26.58
N TRP A 101 0.86 -45.14 -26.97
CA TRP A 101 -0.28 -44.95 -26.07
C TRP A 101 -0.35 -45.97 -24.93
N ALA A 102 0.05 -47.22 -25.19
CA ALA A 102 0.02 -48.27 -24.17
C ALA A 102 1.02 -47.97 -23.03
N ALA A 103 2.27 -47.67 -23.36
CA ALA A 103 3.28 -47.33 -22.38
C ALA A 103 2.95 -46.01 -21.65
N PHE A 104 2.31 -45.07 -22.31
CA PHE A 104 1.83 -43.83 -21.70
C PHE A 104 0.71 -44.13 -20.69
N GLY A 105 -0.23 -45.02 -21.02
CA GLY A 105 -1.31 -45.43 -20.13
C GLY A 105 -0.82 -46.21 -18.91
N GLU A 106 0.14 -47.14 -19.09
CA GLU A 106 0.75 -47.91 -18.00
C GLU A 106 1.46 -47.00 -16.95
N LYS A 107 2.04 -45.90 -17.40
CA LYS A 107 2.65 -44.87 -16.51
C LYS A 107 1.65 -43.92 -15.84
N GLY A 108 0.34 -44.14 -16.00
CA GLY A 108 -0.70 -43.29 -15.41
C GLY A 108 -1.04 -42.05 -16.23
N GLY A 109 -0.70 -42.02 -17.52
CA GLY A 109 -0.97 -40.91 -18.44
C GLY A 109 -0.21 -39.63 -18.08
N LEU A 110 -0.81 -38.50 -18.28
CA LEU A 110 -0.18 -37.18 -17.98
C LEU A 110 0.26 -37.05 -16.49
N LYS A 111 -0.52 -37.60 -15.56
CA LYS A 111 -0.20 -37.55 -14.14
C LYS A 111 1.03 -38.36 -13.75
N GLY A 112 1.34 -39.40 -14.51
CA GLY A 112 2.51 -40.27 -14.25
C GLY A 112 3.76 -39.87 -15.02
N THR A 113 3.64 -38.96 -15.98
CA THR A 113 4.75 -38.56 -16.86
C THR A 113 5.19 -37.10 -16.72
N VAL A 114 4.37 -36.27 -16.08
CA VAL A 114 4.69 -34.87 -15.79
C VAL A 114 4.48 -34.62 -14.31
N ASP A 115 5.45 -34.07 -13.68
CA ASP A 115 5.36 -33.62 -12.29
C ASP A 115 5.60 -32.10 -12.24
N PHE A 116 4.61 -31.36 -11.76
CA PHE A 116 4.69 -29.91 -11.62
C PHE A 116 5.14 -29.53 -10.22
N MET A 117 5.91 -28.47 -10.12
CA MET A 117 6.27 -27.89 -8.83
C MET A 117 4.99 -27.57 -8.02
N PRO A 118 4.88 -28.04 -6.77
CA PRO A 118 3.70 -27.76 -5.95
C PRO A 118 3.60 -26.27 -5.63
N LEU A 119 2.59 -25.62 -6.18
CA LEU A 119 2.36 -24.18 -6.02
C LEU A 119 1.34 -23.85 -4.90
N ASP A 120 0.70 -24.84 -4.32
CA ASP A 120 -0.41 -24.63 -3.37
C ASP A 120 0.00 -23.80 -2.16
N SER A 121 1.17 -24.04 -1.59
CA SER A 121 1.69 -23.27 -0.45
C SER A 121 1.99 -21.82 -0.82
N VAL A 122 2.52 -21.60 -2.01
CA VAL A 122 2.83 -20.24 -2.52
C VAL A 122 1.55 -19.47 -2.79
N LEU A 123 0.55 -20.10 -3.40
CA LEU A 123 -0.75 -19.52 -3.67
C LEU A 123 -1.50 -19.18 -2.38
N MET A 124 -1.41 -20.03 -1.36
CA MET A 124 -1.96 -19.75 -0.04
C MET A 124 -1.29 -18.54 0.60
N ALA A 125 0.05 -18.50 0.63
CA ALA A 125 0.81 -17.37 1.15
C ALA A 125 0.48 -16.07 0.40
N LEU A 126 0.31 -16.14 -0.90
CA LEU A 126 -0.07 -14.99 -1.74
C LEU A 126 -1.45 -14.44 -1.36
N ARG A 127 -2.44 -15.32 -1.14
CA ARG A 127 -3.78 -14.91 -0.70
C ARG A 127 -3.73 -14.22 0.67
N GLU A 128 -3.00 -14.80 1.63
CA GLU A 128 -2.83 -14.20 2.96
C GLU A 128 -2.14 -12.83 2.87
N CYS A 129 -1.15 -12.67 2.00
CA CYS A 129 -0.52 -11.37 1.79
C CYS A 129 -1.48 -10.32 1.22
N TYR A 130 -2.40 -10.69 0.33
CA TYR A 130 -3.43 -9.78 -0.17
C TYR A 130 -4.39 -9.36 0.94
N VAL A 131 -4.83 -10.30 1.77
CA VAL A 131 -5.70 -10.01 2.92
C VAL A 131 -5.00 -9.07 3.90
N ALA A 132 -3.75 -9.39 4.28
CA ALA A 132 -2.97 -8.55 5.18
C ALA A 132 -2.75 -7.14 4.62
N ARG A 133 -2.47 -7.01 3.31
CA ARG A 133 -2.32 -5.71 2.65
C ARG A 133 -3.61 -4.88 2.71
N ASP A 134 -4.75 -5.50 2.50
CA ASP A 134 -6.03 -4.80 2.55
C ASP A 134 -6.39 -4.42 4.01
N GLN A 135 -6.03 -5.22 5.00
CA GLN A 135 -6.13 -4.86 6.41
C GLN A 135 -5.23 -3.66 6.77
N ALA A 136 -3.96 -3.66 6.35
CA ALA A 136 -3.05 -2.54 6.57
C ALA A 136 -3.60 -1.24 5.98
N LYS A 137 -4.21 -1.28 4.78
CA LYS A 137 -4.90 -0.12 4.19
C LYS A 137 -6.06 0.37 5.05
N GLN A 138 -6.87 -0.54 5.60
CA GLN A 138 -7.99 -0.15 6.46
C GLN A 138 -7.48 0.55 7.73
N VAL A 139 -6.43 0.05 8.36
CA VAL A 139 -5.82 0.70 9.53
C VAL A 139 -5.32 2.10 9.17
N ILE A 140 -4.67 2.30 8.02
CA ILE A 140 -4.25 3.63 7.56
C ILE A 140 -5.47 4.55 7.43
N TYR A 141 -6.57 4.09 6.85
CA TYR A 141 -7.79 4.90 6.71
C TYR A 141 -8.42 5.24 8.06
N GLU A 142 -8.38 4.32 9.02
CA GLU A 142 -8.87 4.56 10.39
C GLU A 142 -8.01 5.60 11.10
N VAL A 143 -6.70 5.44 11.08
CA VAL A 143 -5.74 6.36 11.73
C VAL A 143 -5.81 7.75 11.11
N THR A 144 -5.83 7.84 9.78
CA THR A 144 -5.96 9.12 9.08
C THR A 144 -7.37 9.70 9.13
N GLY A 145 -8.38 8.87 9.47
CA GLY A 145 -9.80 9.24 9.48
C GLY A 145 -10.37 9.56 8.11
N LEU A 146 -9.75 9.03 7.05
CA LEU A 146 -10.29 9.13 5.70
C LEU A 146 -11.51 8.21 5.58
N SER A 147 -12.71 8.78 5.69
CA SER A 147 -13.95 8.02 5.51
C SER A 147 -14.12 7.54 4.07
N ASP A 148 -14.90 6.48 3.90
CA ASP A 148 -15.22 5.90 2.59
C ASP A 148 -15.80 6.92 1.62
N ILE A 149 -16.59 7.87 2.13
CA ILE A 149 -17.21 8.94 1.34
C ILE A 149 -16.17 9.87 0.72
N ILE A 150 -15.13 10.25 1.48
CA ILE A 150 -14.05 11.12 0.96
C ILE A 150 -13.29 10.41 -0.15
N ARG A 151 -13.14 9.08 -0.04
CA ARG A 151 -12.49 8.24 -1.05
C ARG A 151 -13.37 7.92 -2.26
N GLY A 152 -14.63 8.36 -2.23
CA GLY A 152 -15.62 8.03 -3.27
C GLY A 152 -16.11 6.59 -3.22
N ALA A 153 -15.82 5.85 -2.13
CA ALA A 153 -16.34 4.51 -1.94
C ALA A 153 -17.72 4.58 -1.27
N SER A 154 -18.72 3.97 -1.90
CA SER A 154 -20.06 3.83 -1.32
C SER A 154 -20.47 2.35 -1.31
N VAL A 155 -21.17 1.95 -0.27
CA VAL A 155 -21.72 0.59 -0.17
C VAL A 155 -23.20 0.66 -0.55
N ALA A 156 -23.61 -0.14 -1.53
CA ALA A 156 -24.98 -0.11 -2.07
C ALA A 156 -26.08 -0.43 -1.00
N SER A 157 -25.70 -1.04 0.13
CA SER A 157 -26.61 -1.35 1.24
C SER A 157 -26.76 -0.21 2.25
N GLU A 158 -25.99 0.87 2.13
CA GLU A 158 -26.10 2.00 3.04
C GLU A 158 -27.27 2.91 2.70
N THR A 159 -27.98 3.37 3.73
CA THR A 159 -29.05 4.35 3.55
C THR A 159 -28.50 5.73 3.25
N ALA A 160 -29.26 6.54 2.50
CA ALA A 160 -28.90 7.93 2.20
C ALA A 160 -28.61 8.74 3.49
N THR A 161 -29.34 8.49 4.57
CA THR A 161 -29.12 9.14 5.87
C THR A 161 -27.77 8.77 6.49
N ALA A 162 -27.35 7.51 6.42
CA ALA A 162 -26.06 7.08 6.91
C ALA A 162 -24.90 7.74 6.13
N GLN A 163 -25.04 7.84 4.81
CA GLN A 163 -24.06 8.53 3.96
C GLN A 163 -23.99 10.03 4.28
N GLN A 164 -25.12 10.66 4.53
CA GLN A 164 -25.17 12.07 4.90
C GLN A 164 -24.48 12.34 6.24
N ILE A 165 -24.71 11.49 7.25
CA ILE A 165 -24.04 11.59 8.55
C ILE A 165 -22.52 11.41 8.40
N LYS A 166 -22.06 10.39 7.67
CA LYS A 166 -20.65 10.16 7.40
C LYS A 166 -20.00 11.36 6.68
N SER A 167 -20.71 11.96 5.70
CA SER A 167 -20.25 13.14 4.98
C SER A 167 -20.10 14.36 5.91
N GLN A 168 -21.03 14.55 6.86
CA GLN A 168 -20.92 15.63 7.84
C GLN A 168 -19.71 15.49 8.74
N TYR A 169 -19.45 14.31 9.29
CA TYR A 169 -18.26 14.06 10.13
C TYR A 169 -16.95 14.21 9.32
N ALA A 170 -16.92 13.73 8.10
CA ALA A 170 -15.78 13.90 7.21
C ALA A 170 -15.48 15.38 6.93
N SER A 171 -16.54 16.20 6.69
CA SER A 171 -16.40 17.63 6.44
C SER A 171 -15.93 18.41 7.69
N LEU A 172 -16.33 17.99 8.90
CA LEU A 172 -15.87 18.60 10.15
C LEU A 172 -14.35 18.42 10.33
N ARG A 173 -13.85 17.20 10.05
CA ARG A 173 -12.40 16.95 10.15
C ARG A 173 -11.60 17.72 9.10
N LEU A 174 -12.09 17.81 7.87
CA LEU A 174 -11.46 18.65 6.84
C LEU A 174 -11.43 20.13 7.25
N LYS A 175 -12.51 20.64 7.81
CA LYS A 175 -12.56 22.02 8.31
C LYS A 175 -11.57 22.26 9.43
N SER A 176 -11.35 21.31 10.34
CA SER A 176 -10.37 21.47 11.42
C SER A 176 -8.93 21.54 10.92
N LEU A 177 -8.65 21.03 9.70
CA LEU A 177 -7.34 21.10 9.05
C LEU A 177 -7.16 22.39 8.21
N GLN A 178 -8.23 23.13 7.96
CA GLN A 178 -8.23 24.34 7.12
C GLN A 178 -8.17 25.65 7.91
N ILE A 179 -8.19 25.60 9.24
CA ILE A 179 -8.08 26.76 10.15
C ILE A 179 -6.63 27.02 10.51
#